data_9a530fc5d2219b580bb3ad27679350fb
#
_entry.id   9a530fc5d2219b580bb3ad27679350fb
#
_cell.length_a   1.000
_cell.length_b   1.000
_cell.length_c   1.000
_cell.angle_alpha   90.00
_cell.angle_beta   90.00
_cell.angle_gamma   90.00
#
_symmetry.space_group_name_H-M   'P 1'
#
loop_
_entity.id
_entity.type
_entity.pdbx_description
1 polymer ?
#
loop_
_entity_poly.entity_id
_entity_poly.type
_entity_poly.pdbx_seq_one_letter_code
_entity_poly.pdbx_strand_id
1 'polypeptide(L)'
;MPQVFKIGPYWVYFWANEQDPLEPVHVHIALGAPRENATKVWITRRGKCLLCNNNSKIPETVLRNMMRIIEARSSEVIEKWKGFFGTADFFC
;
A
#
# COMPACT_ATOMS: atom_id res chain seq x y z
N MET A 1 0.55 -11.43 -8.06
CA MET A 1 0.75 -10.23 -7.24
C MET A 1 -0.55 -9.45 -7.16
N PRO A 2 -1.10 -9.23 -5.97
CA PRO A 2 -2.36 -8.51 -5.83
C PRO A 2 -2.22 -7.02 -6.10
N GLN A 3 -2.87 -6.58 -7.15
CA GLN A 3 -3.02 -5.15 -7.43
C GLN A 3 -4.28 -4.67 -6.72
N VAL A 4 -4.15 -3.63 -5.90
CA VAL A 4 -5.32 -3.06 -5.23
C VAL A 4 -6.04 -2.12 -6.18
N PHE A 5 -5.34 -1.14 -6.73
CA PHE A 5 -5.85 -0.26 -7.78
C PHE A 5 -4.71 0.53 -8.42
N LYS A 6 -5.04 1.30 -9.45
CA LYS A 6 -4.09 2.19 -10.10
C LYS A 6 -4.52 3.64 -9.90
N ILE A 7 -3.54 4.52 -9.77
CA ILE A 7 -3.76 5.96 -9.70
C ILE A 7 -2.92 6.57 -10.82
N GLY A 8 -3.55 6.92 -11.94
CA GLY A 8 -2.84 7.37 -13.12
C GLY A 8 -1.83 6.31 -13.58
N PRO A 9 -0.54 6.65 -13.77
CA PRO A 9 0.47 5.68 -14.17
C PRO A 9 1.02 4.87 -12.99
N TYR A 10 0.54 5.09 -11.77
CA TYR A 10 1.06 4.43 -10.59
C TYR A 10 0.24 3.21 -10.21
N TRP A 11 0.94 2.12 -9.84
CA TRP A 11 0.32 0.91 -9.33
C TRP A 11 0.34 0.95 -7.81
N VAL A 12 -0.80 0.61 -7.19
CA VAL A 12 -0.91 0.42 -5.74
C VAL A 12 -1.17 -1.06 -5.51
N TYR A 13 -0.27 -1.72 -4.79
CA TYR A 13 -0.27 -3.19 -4.69
C TYR A 13 0.38 -3.64 -3.39
N PHE A 14 0.24 -4.94 -3.10
CA PHE A 14 1.06 -5.60 -2.08
C PHE A 14 1.49 -6.96 -2.65
N TRP A 15 2.49 -7.58 -2.01
CA TRP A 15 2.99 -8.86 -2.46
C TRP A 15 2.22 -10.00 -1.82
N ALA A 16 1.92 -11.05 -2.61
CA ALA A 16 1.18 -12.21 -2.16
C ALA A 16 1.93 -13.05 -1.13
N ASN A 17 3.26 -12.97 -1.12
CA ASN A 17 4.12 -13.78 -0.27
C ASN A 17 4.60 -13.05 0.98
N GLU A 18 3.84 -12.11 1.48
CA GLU A 18 4.22 -11.33 2.66
C GLU A 18 3.76 -11.97 3.97
N GLN A 19 3.85 -13.31 4.06
CA GLN A 19 3.35 -14.06 5.21
C GLN A 19 4.42 -14.68 6.09
N ASP A 20 5.71 -14.38 5.87
CA ASP A 20 6.74 -15.08 6.63
C ASP A 20 7.84 -14.12 7.13
N PRO A 21 7.61 -13.44 8.23
CA PRO A 21 6.35 -13.26 8.98
C PRO A 21 5.39 -12.30 8.28
N LEU A 22 4.10 -12.39 8.59
CA LEU A 22 3.13 -11.46 8.03
C LEU A 22 3.35 -10.07 8.61
N GLU A 23 3.55 -9.11 7.71
CA GLU A 23 3.71 -7.72 8.12
C GLU A 23 2.36 -7.05 8.36
N PRO A 24 2.34 -5.92 9.08
CA PRO A 24 1.13 -5.10 9.15
C PRO A 24 0.65 -4.66 7.78
N VAL A 25 -0.63 -4.31 7.67
CA VAL A 25 -1.25 -3.89 6.41
C VAL A 25 -0.46 -2.72 5.81
N HIS A 26 -0.07 -2.88 4.56
CA HIS A 26 0.65 -1.85 3.82
C HIS A 26 0.42 -2.02 2.32
N VAL A 27 0.78 -0.99 1.57
CA VAL A 27 0.80 -1.06 0.11
C VAL A 27 2.12 -0.50 -0.40
N HIS A 28 2.49 -0.95 -1.59
CA HIS A 28 3.59 -0.38 -2.35
C HIS A 28 3.03 0.47 -3.47
N ILE A 29 3.77 1.49 -3.85
CA ILE A 29 3.41 2.38 -4.94
C ILE A 29 4.58 2.42 -5.92
N ALA A 30 4.34 2.05 -7.16
CA ALA A 30 5.37 2.04 -8.19
C ALA A 30 4.87 2.70 -9.47
N LEU A 31 5.74 3.46 -10.11
CA LEU A 31 5.46 4.01 -11.43
C LEU A 31 5.65 2.89 -12.45
N GLY A 32 4.59 2.59 -13.20
CA GLY A 32 4.62 1.48 -14.12
C GLY A 32 4.50 0.14 -13.40
N ALA A 33 5.31 -0.85 -13.78
CA ALA A 33 5.22 -2.19 -13.23
C ALA A 33 5.68 -2.27 -11.77
N PRO A 34 5.11 -3.18 -10.98
CA PRO A 34 5.55 -3.41 -9.60
C PRO A 34 7.02 -3.80 -9.49
N ARG A 35 7.66 -3.34 -8.42
CA ARG A 35 9.06 -3.63 -8.09
C ARG A 35 9.20 -3.99 -6.62
N GLU A 36 10.28 -4.68 -6.27
CA GLU A 36 10.51 -5.13 -4.90
C GLU A 36 10.77 -3.97 -3.93
N ASN A 37 11.52 -2.97 -4.35
CA ASN A 37 11.90 -1.85 -3.49
C ASN A 37 11.11 -0.58 -3.79
N ALA A 38 9.80 -0.73 -4.06
CA ALA A 38 8.94 0.40 -4.32
C ALA A 38 8.59 1.15 -3.03
N THR A 39 8.11 2.37 -3.18
CA THR A 39 7.58 3.17 -2.08
C THR A 39 6.61 2.33 -1.23
N LYS A 40 6.73 2.42 0.09
CA LYS A 40 5.93 1.64 1.03
C LYS A 40 5.17 2.55 1.97
N VAL A 41 3.88 2.29 2.11
CA VAL A 41 2.98 3.08 2.95
C VAL A 41 2.21 2.13 3.87
N TRP A 42 2.29 2.36 5.18
CA TRP A 42 1.50 1.62 6.15
C TRP A 42 0.06 2.13 6.14
N ILE A 43 -0.88 1.20 6.31
CA ILE A 43 -2.29 1.54 6.53
C ILE A 43 -2.57 1.33 8.02
N THR A 44 -2.99 2.38 8.71
CA THR A 44 -3.25 2.30 10.14
C THR A 44 -4.63 1.70 10.42
N ARG A 45 -4.85 1.33 11.67
CA ARG A 45 -6.14 0.79 12.11
C ARG A 45 -7.30 1.74 11.83
N ARG A 46 -7.03 3.04 11.84
CA ARG A 46 -8.04 4.06 11.55
C ARG A 46 -8.17 4.40 10.07
N GLY A 47 -7.45 3.70 9.21
CA GLY A 47 -7.52 3.95 7.78
C GLY A 47 -6.67 5.12 7.31
N LYS A 48 -5.72 5.56 8.10
CA LYS A 48 -4.77 6.59 7.72
C LYS A 48 -3.53 5.97 7.06
N CYS A 49 -2.75 6.79 6.39
CA CYS A 49 -1.50 6.35 5.77
C CYS A 49 -0.29 6.92 6.50
N LEU A 50 0.71 6.06 6.71
CA LEU A 50 2.00 6.46 7.24
C LEU A 50 3.09 6.04 6.26
N LEU A 51 3.89 7.00 5.81
CA LEU A 51 4.96 6.71 4.87
C LEU A 51 6.08 5.94 5.56
N CYS A 52 6.40 4.76 5.04
CA CYS A 52 7.55 3.98 5.50
C CYS A 52 8.82 4.43 4.78
N ASN A 53 8.77 4.49 3.45
CA ASN A 53 9.87 4.97 2.63
C ASN A 53 9.33 5.44 1.28
N ASN A 54 10.13 6.22 0.57
CA ASN A 54 9.77 6.67 -0.78
C ASN A 54 10.87 6.23 -1.76
N ASN A 55 11.12 4.93 -1.80
CA ASN A 55 12.17 4.38 -2.66
C ASN A 55 11.88 4.55 -4.16
N SER A 56 10.62 4.70 -4.54
CA SER A 56 10.24 5.00 -5.92
C SER A 56 10.51 6.44 -6.32
N LYS A 57 10.95 7.28 -5.35
CA LYS A 57 11.27 8.69 -5.58
C LYS A 57 10.11 9.46 -6.20
N ILE A 58 8.90 9.20 -5.71
CA ILE A 58 7.70 9.90 -6.16
C ILE A 58 7.79 11.36 -5.68
N PRO A 59 7.54 12.34 -6.55
CA PRO A 59 7.54 13.75 -6.13
C PRO A 59 6.60 13.96 -4.94
N GLU A 60 7.02 14.77 -4.00
CA GLU A 60 6.29 14.92 -2.72
C GLU A 60 4.82 15.30 -2.92
N THR A 61 4.53 16.24 -3.81
CA THR A 61 3.15 16.66 -4.07
C THR A 61 2.30 15.50 -4.60
N VAL A 62 2.87 14.73 -5.52
CA VAL A 62 2.19 13.58 -6.11
C VAL A 62 1.96 12.51 -5.04
N LEU A 63 3.00 12.19 -4.27
CA LEU A 63 2.92 11.19 -3.20
C LEU A 63 1.85 11.57 -2.18
N ARG A 64 1.79 12.82 -1.80
CA ARG A 64 0.81 13.31 -0.82
C ARG A 64 -0.61 13.14 -1.33
N ASN A 65 -0.85 13.45 -2.60
CA ASN A 65 -2.16 13.25 -3.23
C ASN A 65 -2.52 11.77 -3.30
N MET A 66 -1.56 10.92 -3.64
CA MET A 66 -1.78 9.49 -3.69
C MET A 66 -2.12 8.92 -2.31
N MET A 67 -1.44 9.38 -1.27
CA MET A 67 -1.74 8.95 0.10
C MET A 67 -3.15 9.36 0.52
N ARG A 68 -3.63 10.53 0.09
CA ARG A 68 -5.02 10.93 0.35
C ARG A 68 -6.03 10.00 -0.31
N ILE A 69 -5.76 9.61 -1.55
CA ILE A 69 -6.62 8.69 -2.29
C ILE A 69 -6.62 7.32 -1.60
N ILE A 70 -5.44 6.84 -1.21
CA ILE A 70 -5.31 5.57 -0.51
C ILE A 70 -6.07 5.61 0.83
N GLU A 71 -5.97 6.70 1.57
CA GLU A 71 -6.74 6.86 2.81
C GLU A 71 -8.23 6.81 2.56
N ALA A 72 -8.72 7.52 1.53
CA ALA A 72 -10.13 7.53 1.19
C ALA A 72 -10.64 6.14 0.78
N ARG A 73 -9.75 5.29 0.29
CA ARG A 73 -10.07 3.94 -0.15
C ARG A 73 -9.44 2.87 0.75
N SER A 74 -9.08 3.22 1.97
CA SER A 74 -8.40 2.31 2.88
C SER A 74 -9.21 1.06 3.20
N SER A 75 -10.53 1.16 3.24
CA SER A 75 -11.38 -0.01 3.47
C SER A 75 -11.22 -1.05 2.36
N GLU A 76 -11.07 -0.62 1.11
CA GLU A 76 -10.81 -1.55 0.00
C GLU A 76 -9.48 -2.26 0.18
N VAL A 77 -8.45 -1.54 0.61
CA VAL A 77 -7.13 -2.11 0.85
C VAL A 77 -7.22 -3.17 1.95
N ILE A 78 -7.85 -2.81 3.06
CA ILE A 78 -7.97 -3.70 4.22
C ILE A 78 -8.78 -4.94 3.89
N GLU A 79 -9.89 -4.79 3.18
CA GLU A 79 -10.71 -5.92 2.76
C GLU A 79 -9.93 -6.86 1.84
N LYS A 80 -9.23 -6.31 0.87
CA LYS A 80 -8.46 -7.12 -0.07
C LYS A 80 -7.32 -7.84 0.66
N TRP A 81 -6.68 -7.17 1.60
CA TRP A 81 -5.64 -7.76 2.43
C TRP A 81 -6.19 -8.93 3.24
N LYS A 82 -7.32 -8.73 3.94
CA LYS A 82 -7.95 -9.79 4.72
C LYS A 82 -8.41 -10.94 3.86
N GLY A 83 -8.95 -10.66 2.69
CA GLY A 83 -9.36 -11.71 1.76
C GLY A 83 -8.19 -12.55 1.27
N PHE A 84 -7.01 -11.95 1.20
CA PHE A 84 -5.82 -12.64 0.73
C PHE A 84 -5.10 -13.40 1.84
N PHE A 85 -4.95 -12.78 3.01
CA PHE A 85 -4.15 -13.33 4.10
C PHE A 85 -4.98 -13.91 5.26
N GLY A 86 -6.28 -13.68 5.28
CA GLY A 86 -7.18 -14.18 6.33
C GLY A 86 -7.19 -13.38 7.62
N THR A 87 -6.28 -12.42 7.76
CA THR A 87 -6.16 -11.59 8.96
C THR A 87 -5.51 -10.26 8.57
N ALA A 88 -5.57 -9.30 9.48
CA ALA A 88 -4.91 -8.01 9.28
C ALA A 88 -4.42 -7.46 10.62
N ASP A 89 -3.13 -7.17 10.68
CA ASP A 89 -2.53 -6.45 11.78
C ASP A 89 -2.17 -5.04 11.30
N PHE A 90 -2.04 -4.10 12.22
CA PHE A 90 -1.78 -2.71 11.86
C PHE A 90 -0.53 -2.21 12.57
N PHE A 91 0.25 -1.40 11.86
CA PHE A 91 1.45 -0.82 12.42
C PHE A 91 1.15 0.10 13.60
N CYS A 92 0.04 0.84 13.52
CA CYS A 92 -0.46 1.63 14.65
C CYS A 92 -1.96 1.91 14.57
#